data_042f14c66220a0d201093a085db4be17
#
_entry.id   042f14c66220a0d201093a085db4be17
#
_cell.length_a   1.000
_cell.length_b   1.000
_cell.length_c   1.000
_cell.angle_alpha   90.00
_cell.angle_beta   90.00
_cell.angle_gamma   90.00
#
_symmetry.space_group_name_H-M   'P 1'
#
loop_
_entity.id
_entity.type
_entity.pdbx_description
1 polymer ?
#
loop_
_entity_poly.entity_id
_entity_poly.type
_entity_poly.pdbx_seq_one_letter_code
_entity_poly.pdbx_strand_id
1 'polypeptide(L)'
;VRGGDLLRHAELGAWILLAVILVGELVPIKLGPGRGEVAPSTTFTFALLLSTGVAAAAIAQAVASAIADLVDGKSPARSAFNVAQYVIAIAAAGAVLLVTGVLPHGDGFDTNDVPAFIAAGVVFFVVNTWLVAGAVSLTTGTRLRDQVSSELVRQSATQGILIGLAPLAVLALDSGPMLLPLLALPMIAVQRAGRHAMLAERLALHDALTGLPNRVQFRRHTEQALHTAARSSGGSAVVLLDLDRFKEINDTLGHHYGDEVLRQVGARLGGLVGPEDVVARLGGDEFAILLRSVDSPAAGVAVAAA
;
A
#
# COMPACT_ATOMS: atom_id res chain seq x y z
N VAL A 1 20.66 -38.09 23.45
CA VAL A 1 19.74 -37.15 24.12
C VAL A 1 19.71 -35.81 23.41
N ARG A 2 20.83 -35.27 22.89
CA ARG A 2 20.88 -33.94 22.21
C ARG A 2 20.17 -33.88 20.87
N GLY A 3 20.11 -34.94 20.05
CA GLY A 3 19.50 -34.92 18.73
C GLY A 3 17.96 -34.80 18.74
N GLY A 4 17.29 -35.42 19.72
CA GLY A 4 15.83 -35.34 19.84
C GLY A 4 15.32 -33.94 20.28
N ASP A 5 16.11 -33.22 21.05
CA ASP A 5 15.76 -31.88 21.51
C ASP A 5 15.95 -30.86 20.38
N LEU A 6 16.99 -30.99 19.55
CA LEU A 6 17.24 -30.15 18.40
C LEU A 6 16.12 -30.27 17.34
N LEU A 7 15.66 -31.50 17.05
CA LEU A 7 14.55 -31.71 16.12
C LEU A 7 13.24 -31.10 16.64
N ARG A 8 12.94 -31.25 17.95
CA ARG A 8 11.77 -30.65 18.58
C ARG A 8 11.82 -29.13 18.56
N HIS A 9 12.99 -28.52 18.74
CA HIS A 9 13.15 -27.06 18.65
C HIS A 9 12.96 -26.55 17.22
N ALA A 10 13.46 -27.26 16.21
CA ALA A 10 13.25 -26.92 14.80
C ALA A 10 11.77 -27.02 14.40
N GLU A 11 11.07 -28.08 14.84
CA GLU A 11 9.63 -28.23 14.63
C GLU A 11 8.83 -27.11 15.31
N LEU A 12 9.14 -26.81 16.57
CA LEU A 12 8.46 -25.75 17.32
C LEU A 12 8.68 -24.38 16.63
N GLY A 13 9.90 -24.09 16.18
CA GLY A 13 10.24 -22.88 15.45
C GLY A 13 9.41 -22.71 14.16
N ALA A 14 9.24 -23.79 13.40
CA ALA A 14 8.41 -23.77 12.20
C ALA A 14 6.93 -23.47 12.52
N TRP A 15 6.37 -24.08 13.56
CA TRP A 15 4.99 -23.78 14.00
C TRP A 15 4.81 -22.34 14.47
N ILE A 16 5.79 -21.77 15.18
CA ILE A 16 5.78 -20.37 15.58
C ILE A 16 5.79 -19.47 14.36
N LEU A 17 6.67 -19.73 13.37
CA LEU A 17 6.71 -18.97 12.13
C LEU A 17 5.38 -19.03 11.38
N LEU A 18 4.77 -20.21 11.27
CA LEU A 18 3.45 -20.36 10.65
C LEU A 18 2.39 -19.50 11.33
N ALA A 19 2.34 -19.51 12.66
CA ALA A 19 1.39 -18.69 13.42
C ALA A 19 1.65 -17.19 13.19
N VAL A 20 2.90 -16.77 13.17
CA VAL A 20 3.26 -15.35 12.97
C VAL A 20 3.03 -14.91 11.52
N ILE A 21 3.26 -15.79 10.52
CA ILE A 21 2.90 -15.52 9.11
C ILE A 21 1.39 -15.26 9.00
N LEU A 22 0.56 -16.11 9.62
CA LEU A 22 -0.90 -15.94 9.61
C LEU A 22 -1.32 -14.61 10.25
N VAL A 23 -0.79 -14.30 11.43
CA VAL A 23 -1.07 -13.02 12.12
C VAL A 23 -0.60 -11.84 11.26
N GLY A 24 0.55 -11.94 10.62
CA GLY A 24 1.09 -10.90 9.74
C GLY A 24 0.25 -10.64 8.49
N GLU A 25 -0.41 -11.68 7.94
CA GLU A 25 -1.36 -11.53 6.83
C GLU A 25 -2.69 -10.90 7.29
N LEU A 26 -3.16 -11.26 8.51
CA LEU A 26 -4.40 -10.70 9.05
C LEU A 26 -4.28 -9.23 9.50
N VAL A 27 -3.05 -8.72 9.69
CA VAL A 27 -2.80 -7.34 10.15
C VAL A 27 -1.86 -6.63 9.18
N PRO A 28 -2.30 -6.37 7.93
CA PRO A 28 -1.46 -5.75 6.92
C PRO A 28 -1.15 -4.28 7.26
N ILE A 29 0.02 -3.82 6.81
CA ILE A 29 0.43 -2.41 6.90
C ILE A 29 -0.19 -1.66 5.73
N LYS A 30 -1.16 -0.78 5.99
CA LYS A 30 -1.79 0.06 4.97
C LYS A 30 -0.88 1.22 4.61
N LEU A 31 -0.54 1.34 3.33
CA LEU A 31 0.34 2.41 2.82
C LEU A 31 -0.42 3.70 2.43
N GLY A 32 -1.76 3.67 2.44
CA GLY A 32 -2.61 4.81 2.13
C GLY A 32 -3.75 4.48 1.17
N PRO A 33 -4.70 5.41 0.98
CA PRO A 33 -5.79 5.22 0.03
C PRO A 33 -5.26 4.98 -1.39
N GLY A 34 -5.63 3.86 -2.01
CA GLY A 34 -5.18 3.48 -3.35
C GLY A 34 -3.71 3.05 -3.47
N ARG A 35 -2.98 2.86 -2.33
CA ARG A 35 -1.54 2.56 -2.34
C ARG A 35 -1.18 1.11 -2.02
N GLY A 36 -2.17 0.25 -1.87
CA GLY A 36 -1.95 -1.13 -1.51
C GLY A 36 -1.61 -1.34 -0.03
N GLU A 37 -1.38 -2.59 0.30
CA GLU A 37 -1.06 -3.06 1.65
C GLU A 37 0.23 -3.89 1.58
N VAL A 38 1.01 -3.88 2.64
CA VAL A 38 2.20 -4.72 2.78
C VAL A 38 2.03 -5.60 4.00
N ALA A 39 2.14 -6.91 3.79
CA ALA A 39 1.99 -7.86 4.88
C ALA A 39 3.31 -8.04 5.64
N PRO A 40 3.32 -7.88 6.97
CA PRO A 40 4.48 -8.18 7.82
C PRO A 40 4.92 -9.65 7.75
N SER A 41 4.03 -10.54 7.31
CA SER A 41 4.29 -11.96 7.06
C SER A 41 5.51 -12.21 6.18
N THR A 42 5.84 -11.29 5.26
CA THR A 42 6.99 -11.42 4.35
C THR A 42 8.30 -11.73 5.09
N THR A 43 8.56 -11.07 6.23
CA THR A 43 9.74 -11.34 7.07
C THR A 43 9.81 -12.81 7.50
N PHE A 44 8.69 -13.32 8.00
CA PHE A 44 8.62 -14.67 8.56
C PHE A 44 8.53 -15.74 7.48
N THR A 45 7.94 -15.42 6.32
CA THR A 45 7.96 -16.27 5.13
C THR A 45 9.38 -16.46 4.60
N PHE A 46 10.18 -15.38 4.55
CA PHE A 46 11.59 -15.48 4.20
C PHE A 46 12.41 -16.20 5.27
N ALA A 47 12.12 -16.03 6.54
CA ALA A 47 12.74 -16.81 7.62
C ALA A 47 12.43 -18.30 7.48
N LEU A 48 11.16 -18.64 7.16
CA LEU A 48 10.76 -20.02 6.90
C LEU A 48 11.41 -20.58 5.64
N LEU A 49 11.54 -19.75 4.58
CA LEU A 49 12.26 -20.11 3.35
C LEU A 49 13.72 -20.50 3.63
N LEU A 50 14.40 -19.70 4.46
CA LEU A 50 15.80 -19.95 4.84
C LEU A 50 15.95 -21.18 5.73
N SER A 51 15.03 -21.39 6.70
CA SER A 51 15.15 -22.46 7.70
C SER A 51 14.62 -23.83 7.25
N THR A 52 13.55 -23.86 6.43
CA THR A 52 12.85 -25.10 6.06
C THR A 52 12.73 -25.32 4.55
N GLY A 53 13.04 -24.31 3.75
CA GLY A 53 13.06 -24.36 2.29
C GLY A 53 11.78 -23.89 1.60
N VAL A 54 11.80 -23.95 0.27
CA VAL A 54 10.82 -23.31 -0.62
C VAL A 54 9.40 -23.84 -0.43
N ALA A 55 9.25 -25.17 -0.33
CA ALA A 55 7.93 -25.79 -0.26
C ALA A 55 7.16 -25.38 1.01
N ALA A 56 7.83 -25.41 2.16
CA ALA A 56 7.21 -25.04 3.43
C ALA A 56 6.82 -23.56 3.45
N ALA A 57 7.70 -22.65 2.98
CA ALA A 57 7.42 -21.23 2.90
C ALA A 57 6.25 -20.91 1.94
N ALA A 58 6.22 -21.57 0.78
CA ALA A 58 5.15 -21.38 -0.20
C ALA A 58 3.79 -21.87 0.31
N ILE A 59 3.75 -23.03 0.96
CA ILE A 59 2.50 -23.58 1.55
C ILE A 59 2.02 -22.68 2.69
N ALA A 60 2.92 -22.28 3.60
CA ALA A 60 2.58 -21.43 4.73
C ALA A 60 1.97 -20.10 4.28
N GLN A 61 2.64 -19.44 3.32
CA GLN A 61 2.16 -18.18 2.77
C GLN A 61 0.83 -18.35 2.01
N ALA A 62 0.69 -19.42 1.23
CA ALA A 62 -0.54 -19.71 0.51
C ALA A 62 -1.74 -19.88 1.44
N VAL A 63 -1.56 -20.66 2.51
CA VAL A 63 -2.62 -20.88 3.51
C VAL A 63 -2.95 -19.59 4.26
N ALA A 64 -1.94 -18.85 4.71
CA ALA A 64 -2.15 -17.59 5.44
C ALA A 64 -2.85 -16.53 4.57
N SER A 65 -2.42 -16.37 3.31
CA SER A 65 -3.04 -15.44 2.36
C SER A 65 -4.49 -15.85 2.04
N ALA A 66 -4.76 -17.15 1.83
CA ALA A 66 -6.12 -17.64 1.59
C ALA A 66 -7.06 -17.37 2.77
N ILE A 67 -6.58 -17.58 4.01
CA ILE A 67 -7.36 -17.32 5.23
C ILE A 67 -7.62 -15.80 5.38
N ALA A 68 -6.61 -14.97 5.20
CA ALA A 68 -6.75 -13.52 5.27
C ALA A 68 -7.73 -12.99 4.22
N ASP A 69 -7.64 -13.44 2.98
CA ASP A 69 -8.55 -13.07 1.91
C ASP A 69 -10.00 -13.51 2.17
N LEU A 70 -10.18 -14.67 2.82
CA LEU A 70 -11.49 -15.15 3.23
C LEU A 70 -12.09 -14.25 4.33
N VAL A 71 -11.29 -13.88 5.33
CA VAL A 71 -11.71 -12.96 6.42
C VAL A 71 -12.07 -11.59 5.86
N ASP A 72 -11.30 -11.08 4.89
CA ASP A 72 -11.54 -9.81 4.22
C ASP A 72 -12.71 -9.86 3.22
N GLY A 73 -13.34 -11.02 2.98
CA GLY A 73 -14.44 -11.20 2.05
C GLY A 73 -14.07 -10.97 0.59
N LYS A 74 -12.81 -11.21 0.20
CA LYS A 74 -12.37 -11.07 -1.19
C LYS A 74 -12.99 -12.15 -2.08
N SER A 75 -13.21 -11.81 -3.35
CA SER A 75 -13.77 -12.79 -4.30
C SER A 75 -12.79 -13.95 -4.53
N PRO A 76 -13.29 -15.18 -4.81
CA PRO A 76 -12.45 -16.36 -5.03
C PRO A 76 -11.36 -16.15 -6.11
N ALA A 77 -11.68 -15.40 -7.16
CA ALA A 77 -10.73 -15.10 -8.23
C ALA A 77 -9.57 -14.21 -7.74
N ARG A 78 -9.87 -13.21 -6.89
CA ARG A 78 -8.84 -12.36 -6.27
C ARG A 78 -7.97 -13.14 -5.30
N SER A 79 -8.58 -13.99 -4.48
CA SER A 79 -7.84 -14.85 -3.54
C SER A 79 -6.94 -15.83 -4.29
N ALA A 80 -7.44 -16.50 -5.32
CA ALA A 80 -6.63 -17.38 -6.15
C ALA A 80 -5.43 -16.66 -6.78
N PHE A 81 -5.63 -15.43 -7.27
CA PHE A 81 -4.54 -14.60 -7.79
C PHE A 81 -3.53 -14.26 -6.70
N ASN A 82 -3.97 -13.79 -5.53
CA ASN A 82 -3.09 -13.42 -4.41
C ASN A 82 -2.24 -14.61 -3.94
N VAL A 83 -2.84 -15.78 -3.79
CA VAL A 83 -2.12 -17.01 -3.44
C VAL A 83 -1.09 -17.37 -4.51
N ALA A 84 -1.52 -17.39 -5.78
CA ALA A 84 -0.64 -17.76 -6.89
C ALA A 84 0.56 -16.81 -7.04
N GLN A 85 0.35 -15.50 -6.91
CA GLN A 85 1.43 -14.51 -7.02
C GLN A 85 2.48 -14.69 -5.93
N TYR A 86 2.07 -14.93 -4.66
CA TYR A 86 3.02 -15.17 -3.57
C TYR A 86 3.80 -16.47 -3.78
N VAL A 87 3.13 -17.55 -4.16
CA VAL A 87 3.77 -18.84 -4.45
C VAL A 87 4.82 -18.70 -5.56
N ILE A 88 4.47 -18.02 -6.66
CA ILE A 88 5.40 -17.77 -7.79
C ILE A 88 6.59 -16.93 -7.33
N ALA A 89 6.36 -15.85 -6.58
CA ALA A 89 7.42 -14.98 -6.10
C ALA A 89 8.36 -15.69 -5.12
N ILE A 90 7.83 -16.51 -4.20
CA ILE A 90 8.61 -17.33 -3.27
C ILE A 90 9.41 -18.40 -4.02
N ALA A 91 8.79 -19.07 -4.99
CA ALA A 91 9.48 -20.07 -5.81
C ALA A 91 10.65 -19.44 -6.60
N ALA A 92 10.45 -18.25 -7.16
CA ALA A 92 11.51 -17.52 -7.87
C ALA A 92 12.66 -17.12 -6.93
N ALA A 93 12.36 -16.62 -5.72
CA ALA A 93 13.38 -16.33 -4.70
C ALA A 93 14.11 -17.59 -4.25
N GLY A 94 13.37 -18.67 -4.02
CA GLY A 94 13.93 -19.97 -3.66
C GLY A 94 14.82 -20.56 -4.73
N ALA A 95 14.49 -20.37 -6.02
CA ALA A 95 15.34 -20.79 -7.13
C ALA A 95 16.71 -20.08 -7.10
N VAL A 96 16.76 -18.79 -6.75
CA VAL A 96 18.02 -18.07 -6.57
C VAL A 96 18.84 -18.70 -5.45
N LEU A 97 18.24 -18.96 -4.29
CA LEU A 97 18.94 -19.57 -3.15
C LEU A 97 19.42 -21.00 -3.44
N LEU A 98 18.67 -21.78 -4.22
CA LEU A 98 19.08 -23.12 -4.67
C LEU A 98 20.28 -23.07 -5.64
N VAL A 99 20.23 -22.18 -6.63
CA VAL A 99 21.30 -22.04 -7.64
C VAL A 99 22.59 -21.50 -7.01
N THR A 100 22.47 -20.63 -6.01
CA THR A 100 23.63 -20.09 -5.29
C THR A 100 24.17 -21.02 -4.19
N GLY A 101 23.50 -22.16 -3.96
CA GLY A 101 23.93 -23.15 -2.97
C GLY A 101 23.61 -22.80 -1.52
N VAL A 102 22.77 -21.76 -1.29
CA VAL A 102 22.33 -21.37 0.07
C VAL A 102 21.27 -22.33 0.62
N LEU A 103 20.50 -22.97 -0.25
CA LEU A 103 19.52 -24.01 0.12
C LEU A 103 19.90 -25.37 -0.53
N PRO A 104 19.66 -26.50 0.15
CA PRO A 104 19.23 -26.66 1.54
C PRO A 104 20.43 -26.64 2.52
N HIS A 105 20.42 -25.79 3.52
CA HIS A 105 21.49 -25.77 4.54
C HIS A 105 20.98 -26.32 5.88
N GLY A 106 21.75 -27.30 6.44
CA GLY A 106 21.58 -27.77 7.81
C GLY A 106 22.32 -26.92 8.86
N ASP A 107 23.19 -26.02 8.41
CA ASP A 107 24.18 -25.35 9.26
C ASP A 107 23.82 -23.89 9.66
N GLY A 108 22.59 -23.44 9.35
CA GLY A 108 22.15 -22.07 9.64
C GLY A 108 22.56 -21.06 8.55
N PHE A 109 22.13 -19.79 8.71
CA PHE A 109 22.44 -18.71 7.80
C PHE A 109 23.82 -18.11 8.12
N ASP A 110 24.72 -18.06 7.11
CA ASP A 110 26.07 -17.48 7.25
C ASP A 110 26.14 -16.10 6.57
N THR A 111 27.14 -15.31 6.96
CA THR A 111 27.44 -14.00 6.36
C THR A 111 27.79 -14.09 4.87
N ASN A 112 28.34 -15.22 4.41
CA ASN A 112 28.59 -15.50 3.00
C ASN A 112 27.32 -15.66 2.17
N ASP A 113 26.18 -15.95 2.80
CA ASP A 113 24.87 -16.14 2.15
C ASP A 113 24.17 -14.80 1.88
N VAL A 114 24.64 -13.70 2.50
CA VAL A 114 24.01 -12.38 2.39
C VAL A 114 23.83 -11.90 0.95
N PRO A 115 24.81 -12.02 0.02
CA PRO A 115 24.60 -11.59 -1.36
C PRO A 115 23.51 -12.39 -2.07
N ALA A 116 23.46 -13.70 -1.87
CA ALA A 116 22.44 -14.57 -2.45
C ALA A 116 21.05 -14.27 -1.86
N PHE A 117 20.99 -14.02 -0.55
CA PHE A 117 19.76 -13.61 0.12
C PHE A 117 19.22 -12.27 -0.39
N ILE A 118 20.10 -11.27 -0.58
CA ILE A 118 19.70 -9.98 -1.17
C ILE A 118 19.18 -10.21 -2.60
N ALA A 119 19.86 -10.99 -3.40
CA ALA A 119 19.42 -11.31 -4.77
C ALA A 119 18.04 -12.01 -4.77
N ALA A 120 17.82 -12.97 -3.89
CA ALA A 120 16.53 -13.63 -3.72
C ALA A 120 15.42 -12.65 -3.30
N GLY A 121 15.71 -11.76 -2.38
CA GLY A 121 14.78 -10.69 -1.96
C GLY A 121 14.43 -9.73 -3.10
N VAL A 122 15.40 -9.34 -3.91
CA VAL A 122 15.17 -8.49 -5.11
C VAL A 122 14.32 -9.25 -6.13
N VAL A 123 14.61 -10.52 -6.41
CA VAL A 123 13.82 -11.33 -7.34
C VAL A 123 12.38 -11.49 -6.85
N PHE A 124 12.18 -11.81 -5.58
CA PHE A 124 10.84 -11.85 -4.97
C PHE A 124 10.09 -10.54 -5.21
N PHE A 125 10.71 -9.42 -4.84
CA PHE A 125 10.10 -8.11 -4.94
C PHE A 125 9.73 -7.74 -6.38
N VAL A 126 10.65 -7.98 -7.33
CA VAL A 126 10.42 -7.70 -8.75
C VAL A 126 9.29 -8.56 -9.29
N VAL A 127 9.33 -9.88 -9.08
CA VAL A 127 8.31 -10.81 -9.58
C VAL A 127 6.95 -10.45 -8.99
N ASN A 128 6.87 -10.25 -7.68
CA ASN A 128 5.62 -9.87 -7.01
C ASN A 128 5.06 -8.55 -7.56
N THR A 129 5.89 -7.52 -7.72
CA THR A 129 5.49 -6.22 -8.24
C THR A 129 4.99 -6.30 -9.68
N TRP A 130 5.65 -7.06 -10.54
CA TRP A 130 5.23 -7.24 -11.92
C TRP A 130 3.89 -7.98 -12.04
N LEU A 131 3.67 -9.01 -11.22
CA LEU A 131 2.41 -9.75 -11.21
C LEU A 131 1.25 -8.85 -10.75
N VAL A 132 1.43 -8.11 -9.66
CA VAL A 132 0.40 -7.18 -9.14
C VAL A 132 0.13 -6.06 -10.14
N ALA A 133 1.18 -5.39 -10.64
CA ALA A 133 1.03 -4.31 -11.61
C ALA A 133 0.36 -4.79 -12.91
N GLY A 134 0.66 -6.02 -13.34
CA GLY A 134 0.00 -6.66 -14.49
C GLY A 134 -1.50 -6.83 -14.28
N ALA A 135 -1.90 -7.38 -13.13
CA ALA A 135 -3.31 -7.56 -12.80
C ALA A 135 -4.06 -6.22 -12.71
N VAL A 136 -3.47 -5.22 -12.07
CA VAL A 136 -4.04 -3.86 -11.97
C VAL A 136 -4.14 -3.21 -13.35
N SER A 137 -3.10 -3.29 -14.17
CA SER A 137 -3.10 -2.76 -15.54
C SER A 137 -4.21 -3.35 -16.40
N LEU A 138 -4.43 -4.68 -16.31
CA LEU A 138 -5.49 -5.37 -17.05
C LEU A 138 -6.90 -4.97 -16.58
N THR A 139 -7.08 -4.68 -15.30
CA THR A 139 -8.40 -4.34 -14.74
C THR A 139 -8.73 -2.85 -14.88
N THR A 140 -7.73 -1.97 -14.89
CA THR A 140 -7.93 -0.51 -14.94
C THR A 140 -7.68 0.11 -16.31
N GLY A 141 -7.11 -0.66 -17.28
CA GLY A 141 -6.71 -0.14 -18.59
C GLY A 141 -5.50 0.81 -18.56
N THR A 142 -4.81 0.92 -17.41
CA THR A 142 -3.61 1.76 -17.26
C THR A 142 -2.39 1.11 -17.91
N ARG A 143 -1.37 1.91 -18.27
CA ARG A 143 -0.14 1.38 -18.85
C ARG A 143 0.66 0.63 -17.79
N LEU A 144 1.03 -0.63 -18.09
CA LEU A 144 1.81 -1.49 -17.19
C LEU A 144 3.09 -0.82 -16.69
N ARG A 145 3.83 -0.12 -17.57
CA ARG A 145 5.08 0.57 -17.21
C ARG A 145 4.88 1.61 -16.12
N ASP A 146 3.81 2.41 -16.21
CA ASP A 146 3.53 3.47 -15.24
C ASP A 146 3.13 2.85 -13.89
N GLN A 147 2.38 1.76 -13.93
CA GLN A 147 1.99 1.02 -12.74
C GLN A 147 3.20 0.37 -12.05
N VAL A 148 4.07 -0.31 -12.80
CA VAL A 148 5.30 -0.92 -12.26
C VAL A 148 6.22 0.13 -11.64
N SER A 149 6.49 1.25 -12.37
CA SER A 149 7.39 2.29 -11.85
C SER A 149 6.86 2.93 -10.55
N SER A 150 5.56 3.16 -10.48
CA SER A 150 4.93 3.72 -9.28
C SER A 150 5.00 2.76 -8.09
N GLU A 151 4.79 1.46 -8.31
CA GLU A 151 4.86 0.44 -7.26
C GLU A 151 6.29 0.20 -6.78
N LEU A 152 7.26 0.12 -7.69
CA LEU A 152 8.68 -0.05 -7.34
C LEU A 152 9.14 1.04 -6.38
N VAL A 153 8.84 2.32 -6.67
CA VAL A 153 9.24 3.44 -5.80
C VAL A 153 8.53 3.39 -4.46
N ARG A 154 7.23 3.03 -4.45
CA ARG A 154 6.41 3.08 -3.23
C ARG A 154 6.72 1.95 -2.24
N GLN A 155 6.94 0.73 -2.72
CA GLN A 155 7.02 -0.45 -1.87
C GLN A 155 8.46 -0.90 -1.58
N SER A 156 9.45 -0.45 -2.37
CA SER A 156 10.84 -0.93 -2.27
C SER A 156 11.44 -0.79 -0.86
N ALA A 157 11.28 0.37 -0.22
CA ALA A 157 11.82 0.61 1.11
C ALA A 157 11.16 -0.29 2.17
N THR A 158 9.84 -0.40 2.14
CA THR A 158 9.10 -1.22 3.12
C THR A 158 9.39 -2.71 2.94
N GLN A 159 9.33 -3.21 1.72
CA GLN A 159 9.64 -4.61 1.41
C GLN A 159 11.12 -4.93 1.69
N GLY A 160 12.04 -4.03 1.35
CA GLY A 160 13.46 -4.21 1.64
C GLY A 160 13.72 -4.35 3.14
N ILE A 161 13.09 -3.53 3.99
CA ILE A 161 13.20 -3.65 5.44
C ILE A 161 12.61 -4.99 5.93
N LEU A 162 11.42 -5.35 5.47
CA LEU A 162 10.75 -6.58 5.91
C LEU A 162 11.55 -7.83 5.52
N ILE A 163 12.05 -7.91 4.29
CA ILE A 163 12.91 -9.00 3.85
C ILE A 163 14.22 -9.00 4.64
N GLY A 164 14.84 -7.83 4.83
CA GLY A 164 16.10 -7.68 5.56
C GLY A 164 16.05 -8.13 7.02
N LEU A 165 14.86 -8.20 7.63
CA LEU A 165 14.66 -8.71 8.98
C LEU A 165 14.62 -10.26 9.07
N ALA A 166 14.48 -10.96 7.93
CA ALA A 166 14.33 -12.41 7.94
C ALA A 166 15.53 -13.18 8.52
N PRO A 167 16.79 -12.84 8.22
CA PRO A 167 17.94 -13.49 8.86
C PRO A 167 17.97 -13.31 10.38
N LEU A 168 17.51 -12.15 10.87
CA LEU A 168 17.39 -11.91 12.32
C LEU A 168 16.30 -12.78 12.94
N ALA A 169 15.23 -13.07 12.20
CA ALA A 169 14.19 -14.01 12.65
C ALA A 169 14.72 -15.44 12.75
N VAL A 170 15.52 -15.89 11.77
CA VAL A 170 16.21 -17.19 11.83
C VAL A 170 17.13 -17.25 13.05
N LEU A 171 18.00 -16.27 13.20
CA LEU A 171 18.94 -16.20 14.34
C LEU A 171 18.22 -16.17 15.70
N ALA A 172 17.09 -15.46 15.78
CA ALA A 172 16.27 -15.43 17.00
C ALA A 172 15.68 -16.80 17.32
N LEU A 173 15.24 -17.56 16.31
CA LEU A 173 14.74 -18.93 16.49
C LEU A 173 15.82 -19.87 16.97
N ASP A 174 17.00 -19.82 16.37
CA ASP A 174 18.15 -20.67 16.72
C ASP A 174 18.68 -20.37 18.13
N SER A 175 18.67 -19.09 18.52
CA SER A 175 19.13 -18.65 19.85
C SER A 175 18.09 -18.84 20.95
N GLY A 176 16.81 -18.99 20.57
CA GLY A 176 15.66 -19.21 21.47
C GLY A 176 14.45 -18.36 21.09
N PRO A 177 13.25 -18.95 21.02
CA PRO A 177 12.03 -18.29 20.53
C PRO A 177 11.61 -17.06 21.37
N MET A 178 12.15 -16.89 22.56
CA MET A 178 11.94 -15.70 23.40
C MET A 178 12.48 -14.40 22.77
N LEU A 179 13.36 -14.48 21.77
CA LEU A 179 13.89 -13.31 21.08
C LEU A 179 12.98 -12.82 19.94
N LEU A 180 12.06 -13.63 19.45
CA LEU A 180 11.11 -13.26 18.39
C LEU A 180 10.30 -11.99 18.69
N PRO A 181 9.84 -11.72 19.92
CA PRO A 181 9.15 -10.46 20.24
C PRO A 181 9.99 -9.19 19.97
N LEU A 182 11.32 -9.29 19.96
CA LEU A 182 12.19 -8.16 19.61
C LEU A 182 11.99 -7.69 18.17
N LEU A 183 11.59 -8.59 17.27
CA LEU A 183 11.24 -8.25 15.89
C LEU A 183 9.96 -7.42 15.77
N ALA A 184 9.11 -7.44 16.81
CA ALA A 184 7.93 -6.58 16.84
C ALA A 184 8.29 -5.09 16.85
N LEU A 185 9.41 -4.70 17.46
CA LEU A 185 9.84 -3.30 17.55
C LEU A 185 10.08 -2.67 16.17
N PRO A 186 10.95 -3.23 15.29
CA PRO A 186 11.14 -2.68 13.95
C PRO A 186 9.85 -2.77 13.10
N MET A 187 9.04 -3.80 13.27
CA MET A 187 7.76 -3.92 12.57
C MET A 187 6.76 -2.84 13.00
N ILE A 188 6.65 -2.58 14.31
CA ILE A 188 5.84 -1.47 14.85
C ILE A 188 6.38 -0.13 14.36
N ALA A 189 7.70 0.05 14.30
CA ALA A 189 8.31 1.26 13.79
C ALA A 189 7.95 1.50 12.30
N VAL A 190 8.01 0.47 11.46
CA VAL A 190 7.60 0.55 10.05
C VAL A 190 6.11 0.88 9.92
N GLN A 191 5.25 0.23 10.72
CA GLN A 191 3.81 0.54 10.74
C GLN A 191 3.54 1.98 11.15
N ARG A 192 4.21 2.47 12.21
CA ARG A 192 4.06 3.86 12.66
C ARG A 192 4.56 4.85 11.60
N ALA A 193 5.73 4.59 11.01
CA ALA A 193 6.26 5.41 9.94
C ALA A 193 5.31 5.50 8.75
N GLY A 194 4.72 4.38 8.32
CA GLY A 194 3.69 4.33 7.28
C GLY A 194 2.46 5.17 7.62
N ARG A 195 1.93 5.03 8.84
CA ARG A 195 0.78 5.84 9.32
C ARG A 195 1.09 7.33 9.37
N HIS A 196 2.28 7.71 9.86
CA HIS A 196 2.71 9.11 9.90
C HIS A 196 2.86 9.68 8.50
N ALA A 197 3.44 8.94 7.57
CA ALA A 197 3.56 9.35 6.17
C ALA A 197 2.18 9.57 5.53
N MET A 198 1.21 8.67 5.78
CA MET A 198 -0.17 8.82 5.31
C MET A 198 -0.86 10.06 5.88
N LEU A 199 -0.70 10.28 7.19
CA LEU A 199 -1.31 11.44 7.84
C LEU A 199 -0.70 12.75 7.32
N ALA A 200 0.63 12.79 7.21
CA ALA A 200 1.35 13.94 6.66
C ALA A 200 0.90 14.26 5.23
N GLU A 201 0.73 13.23 4.38
CA GLU A 201 0.25 13.41 3.02
C GLU A 201 -1.20 13.90 2.98
N ARG A 202 -2.08 13.35 3.81
CA ARG A 202 -3.46 13.85 3.93
C ARG A 202 -3.47 15.32 4.30
N LEU A 203 -2.72 15.71 5.32
CA LEU A 203 -2.63 17.11 5.75
C LEU A 203 -2.02 18.01 4.68
N ALA A 204 -1.06 17.50 3.91
CA ALA A 204 -0.43 18.25 2.81
C ALA A 204 -1.32 18.44 1.57
N LEU A 205 -2.29 17.57 1.34
CA LEU A 205 -3.07 17.51 0.11
C LEU A 205 -4.56 17.80 0.29
N HIS A 206 -5.09 17.76 1.52
CA HIS A 206 -6.49 17.99 1.80
C HIS A 206 -6.69 19.13 2.81
N ASP A 207 -7.83 19.79 2.73
CA ASP A 207 -8.29 20.76 3.71
C ASP A 207 -8.78 20.03 4.97
N ALA A 208 -8.25 20.40 6.14
CA ALA A 208 -8.51 19.70 7.39
C ALA A 208 -9.96 19.86 7.88
N LEU A 209 -10.67 20.93 7.47
CA LEU A 209 -12.04 21.22 7.90
C LEU A 209 -13.08 20.46 7.08
N THR A 210 -12.94 20.49 5.75
CA THR A 210 -13.93 19.95 4.81
C THR A 210 -13.57 18.55 4.31
N GLY A 211 -12.31 18.12 4.46
CA GLY A 211 -11.78 16.88 3.89
C GLY A 211 -11.61 16.89 2.37
N LEU A 212 -11.96 17.96 1.70
CA LEU A 212 -11.78 18.14 0.26
C LEU A 212 -10.29 18.29 -0.10
N PRO A 213 -9.88 18.02 -1.35
CA PRO A 213 -8.61 18.47 -1.88
C PRO A 213 -8.32 19.93 -1.55
N ASN A 214 -7.09 20.21 -1.13
CA ASN A 214 -6.64 21.58 -0.93
C ASN A 214 -6.08 22.21 -2.22
N ARG A 215 -5.64 23.46 -2.16
CA ARG A 215 -5.05 24.20 -3.30
C ARG A 215 -3.91 23.44 -3.99
N VAL A 216 -3.06 22.72 -3.22
CA VAL A 216 -1.92 21.95 -3.77
C VAL A 216 -2.42 20.77 -4.58
N GLN A 217 -3.34 20.00 -4.03
CA GLN A 217 -3.93 18.84 -4.70
C GLN A 217 -4.76 19.25 -5.91
N PHE A 218 -5.52 20.33 -5.81
CA PHE A 218 -6.30 20.89 -6.92
C PHE A 218 -5.40 21.25 -8.11
N ARG A 219 -4.30 21.94 -7.85
CA ARG A 219 -3.32 22.28 -8.89
C ARG A 219 -2.77 21.04 -9.59
N ARG A 220 -2.41 19.99 -8.84
CA ARG A 220 -1.93 18.72 -9.42
C ARG A 220 -2.97 18.07 -10.34
N HIS A 221 -4.24 18.04 -9.91
CA HIS A 221 -5.32 17.52 -10.74
C HIS A 221 -5.53 18.34 -12.01
N THR A 222 -5.44 19.67 -11.90
CA THR A 222 -5.55 20.58 -13.06
C THR A 222 -4.40 20.38 -14.06
N GLU A 223 -3.17 20.27 -13.58
CA GLU A 223 -2.00 19.96 -14.42
C GLU A 223 -2.18 18.63 -15.16
N GLN A 224 -2.66 17.58 -14.46
CA GLN A 224 -2.94 16.27 -15.07
C GLN A 224 -4.06 16.35 -16.12
N ALA A 225 -5.15 17.08 -15.82
CA ALA A 225 -6.24 17.26 -16.77
C ALA A 225 -5.79 18.00 -18.05
N LEU A 226 -4.97 19.03 -17.91
CA LEU A 226 -4.38 19.75 -19.06
C LEU A 226 -3.50 18.83 -19.92
N HIS A 227 -2.67 17.99 -19.29
CA HIS A 227 -1.86 17.02 -20.03
C HIS A 227 -2.70 15.97 -20.76
N THR A 228 -3.84 15.59 -20.20
CA THR A 228 -4.77 14.64 -20.83
C THR A 228 -5.55 15.31 -21.97
N ALA A 229 -6.08 16.52 -21.74
CA ALA A 229 -6.80 17.29 -22.74
C ALA A 229 -5.94 17.60 -23.97
N ALA A 230 -4.65 17.85 -23.79
CA ALA A 230 -3.72 18.07 -24.91
C ALA A 230 -3.55 16.85 -25.84
N ARG A 231 -4.01 15.66 -25.41
CA ARG A 231 -3.94 14.39 -26.16
C ARG A 231 -5.30 13.90 -26.64
N SER A 232 -6.38 14.55 -26.24
CA SER A 232 -7.76 14.24 -26.62
C SER A 232 -8.42 15.49 -27.20
N SER A 233 -9.52 15.32 -27.92
CA SER A 233 -10.31 16.43 -28.49
C SER A 233 -11.26 17.10 -27.47
N GLY A 234 -11.22 16.69 -26.19
CA GLY A 234 -12.04 17.26 -25.14
C GLY A 234 -11.36 18.45 -24.42
N GLY A 235 -12.16 19.30 -23.78
CA GLY A 235 -11.71 20.40 -22.93
C GLY A 235 -11.82 20.04 -21.45
N SER A 236 -11.16 20.83 -20.59
CA SER A 236 -11.39 20.86 -19.15
C SER A 236 -11.81 22.26 -18.73
N ALA A 237 -12.64 22.37 -17.70
CA ALA A 237 -13.07 23.67 -17.16
C ALA A 237 -12.74 23.76 -15.66
N VAL A 238 -12.40 24.95 -15.22
CA VAL A 238 -12.23 25.31 -13.80
C VAL A 238 -13.28 26.33 -13.44
N VAL A 239 -14.05 26.03 -12.40
CA VAL A 239 -15.01 26.93 -11.79
C VAL A 239 -14.46 27.36 -10.44
N LEU A 240 -14.38 28.64 -10.17
CA LEU A 240 -14.02 29.22 -8.87
C LEU A 240 -15.27 29.77 -8.21
N LEU A 241 -15.43 29.48 -6.92
CA LEU A 241 -16.56 29.92 -6.12
C LEU A 241 -16.03 30.59 -4.85
N ASP A 242 -16.73 31.65 -4.44
CA ASP A 242 -16.51 32.37 -3.20
C ASP A 242 -17.84 32.50 -2.47
N LEU A 243 -17.89 32.39 -1.15
CA LEU A 243 -19.12 32.44 -0.38
C LEU A 243 -19.44 33.88 0.00
N ASP A 244 -20.44 34.47 -0.66
CA ASP A 244 -20.88 35.80 -0.37
C ASP A 244 -21.21 36.00 1.11
N ARG A 245 -20.67 37.08 1.69
CA ARG A 245 -20.93 37.50 3.07
C ARG A 245 -20.53 36.48 4.15
N PHE A 246 -19.61 35.54 3.85
CA PHE A 246 -19.17 34.53 4.82
C PHE A 246 -18.58 35.15 6.09
N LYS A 247 -17.91 36.27 5.96
CA LYS A 247 -17.42 37.02 7.12
C LYS A 247 -18.57 37.48 8.06
N GLU A 248 -19.69 37.90 7.52
CA GLU A 248 -20.85 38.29 8.34
C GLU A 248 -21.41 37.11 9.14
N ILE A 249 -21.40 35.92 8.58
CA ILE A 249 -21.78 34.69 9.29
C ILE A 249 -20.85 34.46 10.48
N ASN A 250 -19.55 34.57 10.27
CA ASN A 250 -18.55 34.39 11.33
C ASN A 250 -18.71 35.48 12.43
N ASP A 251 -18.89 36.73 12.04
CA ASP A 251 -18.97 37.86 12.96
C ASP A 251 -20.28 37.81 13.77
N THR A 252 -21.38 37.30 13.21
CA THR A 252 -22.71 37.25 13.85
C THR A 252 -22.94 35.97 14.65
N LEU A 253 -22.57 34.81 14.12
CA LEU A 253 -22.89 33.49 14.68
C LEU A 253 -21.65 32.79 15.29
N GLY A 254 -20.46 33.31 15.03
CA GLY A 254 -19.20 32.76 15.49
C GLY A 254 -18.59 31.74 14.51
N HIS A 255 -17.27 31.55 14.60
CA HIS A 255 -16.47 30.70 13.69
C HIS A 255 -16.95 29.25 13.64
N HIS A 256 -17.54 28.72 14.72
CA HIS A 256 -18.05 27.35 14.73
C HIS A 256 -19.18 27.13 13.71
N TYR A 257 -20.07 28.13 13.59
CA TYR A 257 -21.14 28.08 12.58
C TYR A 257 -20.57 28.24 11.15
N GLY A 258 -19.61 29.16 10.98
CA GLY A 258 -18.90 29.27 9.70
C GLY A 258 -18.22 27.98 9.26
N ASP A 259 -17.59 27.30 10.20
CA ASP A 259 -16.97 25.97 9.92
C ASP A 259 -18.01 24.94 9.47
N GLU A 260 -19.19 24.93 10.08
CA GLU A 260 -20.28 24.04 9.70
C GLU A 260 -20.83 24.37 8.30
N VAL A 261 -20.98 25.66 7.99
CA VAL A 261 -21.37 26.12 6.64
C VAL A 261 -20.36 25.64 5.61
N LEU A 262 -19.05 25.78 5.86
CA LEU A 262 -18.02 25.32 4.96
C LEU A 262 -18.06 23.81 4.72
N ARG A 263 -18.30 22.99 5.78
CA ARG A 263 -18.49 21.54 5.63
C ARG A 263 -19.70 21.19 4.77
N GLN A 264 -20.82 21.86 5.00
CA GLN A 264 -22.05 21.62 4.24
C GLN A 264 -21.92 22.03 2.77
N VAL A 265 -21.30 23.18 2.52
CA VAL A 265 -21.00 23.61 1.13
C VAL A 265 -20.12 22.60 0.43
N GLY A 266 -19.04 22.18 1.08
CA GLY A 266 -18.14 21.18 0.51
C GLY A 266 -18.86 19.86 0.17
N ALA A 267 -19.71 19.37 1.06
CA ALA A 267 -20.50 18.16 0.85
C ALA A 267 -21.50 18.31 -0.31
N ARG A 268 -22.18 19.46 -0.41
CA ARG A 268 -23.11 19.75 -1.51
C ARG A 268 -22.41 19.83 -2.85
N LEU A 269 -21.30 20.58 -2.93
CA LEU A 269 -20.50 20.68 -4.16
C LEU A 269 -20.00 19.31 -4.62
N GLY A 270 -19.56 18.46 -3.68
CA GLY A 270 -19.16 17.08 -3.99
C GLY A 270 -20.27 16.21 -4.54
N GLY A 271 -21.54 16.50 -4.18
CA GLY A 271 -22.71 15.79 -4.69
C GLY A 271 -23.20 16.27 -6.07
N LEU A 272 -22.72 17.42 -6.55
CA LEU A 272 -23.15 18.02 -7.83
C LEU A 272 -22.27 17.59 -9.01
N VAL A 273 -21.07 17.08 -8.76
CA VAL A 273 -20.08 16.77 -9.79
C VAL A 273 -19.97 15.26 -10.03
N GLY A 274 -19.48 14.90 -11.22
CA GLY A 274 -19.25 13.51 -11.59
C GLY A 274 -18.07 12.87 -10.84
N PRO A 275 -17.94 11.54 -10.89
CA PRO A 275 -16.87 10.82 -10.17
C PRO A 275 -15.46 11.14 -10.69
N GLU A 276 -15.33 11.65 -11.90
CA GLU A 276 -14.06 12.04 -12.50
C GLU A 276 -13.67 13.49 -12.19
N ASP A 277 -14.64 14.31 -11.76
CA ASP A 277 -14.43 15.71 -11.45
C ASP A 277 -13.85 15.90 -10.05
N VAL A 278 -13.31 17.08 -9.78
CA VAL A 278 -12.65 17.36 -8.51
C VAL A 278 -13.21 18.63 -7.90
N VAL A 279 -13.72 18.53 -6.68
CA VAL A 279 -14.06 19.68 -5.84
C VAL A 279 -12.91 19.89 -4.85
N ALA A 280 -12.52 21.13 -4.63
CA ALA A 280 -11.47 21.53 -3.71
C ALA A 280 -11.87 22.76 -2.89
N ARG A 281 -11.31 22.89 -1.70
CA ARG A 281 -11.30 24.15 -0.94
C ARG A 281 -9.93 24.78 -1.03
N LEU A 282 -9.85 26.00 -1.55
CA LEU A 282 -8.57 26.67 -1.80
C LEU A 282 -8.06 27.43 -0.55
N GLY A 283 -8.96 27.77 0.37
CA GLY A 283 -8.69 28.46 1.62
C GLY A 283 -9.81 29.45 1.95
N GLY A 284 -9.99 29.80 3.23
CA GLY A 284 -11.07 30.70 3.65
C GLY A 284 -12.44 30.20 3.22
N ASP A 285 -13.14 30.99 2.42
CA ASP A 285 -14.45 30.76 1.80
C ASP A 285 -14.38 30.40 0.31
N GLU A 286 -13.16 30.25 -0.24
CA GLU A 286 -12.92 29.92 -1.65
C GLU A 286 -12.98 28.40 -1.92
N PHE A 287 -13.81 28.01 -2.90
CA PHE A 287 -13.89 26.65 -3.44
C PHE A 287 -13.55 26.64 -4.94
N ALA A 288 -13.17 25.48 -5.44
CA ALA A 288 -12.91 25.27 -6.85
C ALA A 288 -13.46 23.92 -7.32
N ILE A 289 -13.95 23.88 -8.55
CA ILE A 289 -14.37 22.65 -9.23
C ILE A 289 -13.54 22.51 -10.49
N LEU A 290 -12.95 21.34 -10.70
CA LEU A 290 -12.32 20.93 -11.95
C LEU A 290 -13.21 19.93 -12.66
N LEU A 291 -13.75 20.30 -13.81
CA LEU A 291 -14.45 19.43 -14.73
C LEU A 291 -13.41 18.88 -15.72
N ARG A 292 -13.19 17.56 -15.69
CA ARG A 292 -12.12 16.93 -16.48
C ARG A 292 -12.47 16.73 -17.95
N SER A 293 -13.75 16.65 -18.25
CA SER A 293 -14.23 16.48 -19.63
C SER A 293 -15.45 17.37 -19.85
N VAL A 294 -15.28 18.39 -20.68
CA VAL A 294 -16.39 19.26 -21.12
C VAL A 294 -16.43 19.30 -22.64
N ASP A 295 -17.61 19.05 -23.20
CA ASP A 295 -17.82 19.01 -24.63
C ASP A 295 -17.84 20.42 -25.28
N SER A 296 -18.09 21.45 -24.45
CA SER A 296 -18.10 22.84 -24.89
C SER A 296 -17.88 23.80 -23.72
N PRO A 297 -17.41 25.04 -23.98
CA PRO A 297 -17.34 26.07 -22.94
C PRO A 297 -18.69 26.35 -22.26
N ALA A 298 -19.79 26.23 -22.99
CA ALA A 298 -21.14 26.43 -22.47
C ALA A 298 -21.52 25.38 -21.40
N ALA A 299 -21.01 24.14 -21.51
CA ALA A 299 -21.24 23.10 -20.51
C ALA A 299 -20.57 23.46 -19.16
N GLY A 300 -19.37 24.05 -19.19
CA GLY A 300 -18.70 24.56 -17.98
C GLY A 300 -19.48 25.70 -17.32
N VAL A 301 -20.04 26.61 -18.10
CA VAL A 301 -20.89 27.71 -17.58
C VAL A 301 -22.17 27.18 -16.97
N ALA A 302 -22.78 26.14 -17.54
CA ALA A 302 -24.01 25.54 -17.02
C ALA A 302 -23.80 24.95 -15.60
N VAL A 303 -22.66 24.33 -15.33
CA VAL A 303 -22.32 23.83 -13.99
C VAL A 303 -22.09 24.97 -13.00
N ALA A 304 -21.57 26.11 -13.44
CA ALA A 304 -21.39 27.27 -12.56
C ALA A 304 -22.71 27.99 -12.23
N ALA A 305 -23.76 27.75 -12.99
CA ALA A 305 -25.09 28.35 -12.80
C ALA A 305 -26.06 27.46 -12.02
N ALA A 306 -25.71 26.20 -11.75
CA ALA A 306 -26.49 25.21 -11.02
C ALA A 306 -26.20 25.26 -9.51
#